data_336f9229a956683d8d3262aff3baece6
#
_entry.id   336f9229a956683d8d3262aff3baece6
#
_cell.length_a   1.000
_cell.length_b   1.000
_cell.length_c   1.000
_cell.angle_alpha   90.00
_cell.angle_beta   90.00
_cell.angle_gamma   90.00
#
_symmetry.space_group_name_H-M   'P 1'
#
loop_
_entity.id
_entity.type
_entity.pdbx_description
1 polymer ?
#
loop_
_entity_poly.entity_id
_entity_poly.type
_entity_poly.pdbx_seq_one_letter_code
_entity_poly.pdbx_strand_id
1 'polypeptide(L)'
;MQGPFGAGRLRLRTAGAAADAGAPDRTPQTGKIVAVVVTVLWAIVLVLILRHSVFVSHDSISNYGHVWFVSDRFWGGHGIPLHMPIIGHGKAFAFPYGFLPWFSASLLHPLLGDWVVTLWLVLGFLGLVAAMFWAFPEIRRGWWAATALVNPALVIAPIIGQLPFIWGSALLMAAIGCWRRGRYVEAAVLAGIGQATHPAVVLPMAIGLVAFRYFYEDDKRRLLRFYGISFVIALPATWIVFVSPVFVDSSAWVIISNFFGTLLVRSFVIAGPILLVLFQRGRDRQAPLLRKSWFVPALFVGTLLLNVGLGGVLDTRYAWGALNRKPNTDLLHFVNSPKFEPAKTYRIIRAGDGKVGMYQIVRKGGHLDSEFFPESIGRKSWNTTEGYSQFLRGRRVDFVIVYDSYDRTYRTNEHALLDQLSVRGLEGCDPQDVGATPLAHAEHYDVYTIRREC
;
A
#
# COMPACT_ATOMS: atom_id res chain seq x y z
N MET A 1 -1.66 -24.51 50.12
CA MET A 1 -0.89 -25.10 49.02
C MET A 1 -0.45 -23.98 48.10
N GLN A 2 0.77 -23.49 48.26
CA GLN A 2 1.33 -22.41 47.43
C GLN A 2 2.01 -23.08 46.23
N GLY A 3 1.55 -22.77 45.03
CA GLY A 3 2.13 -23.29 43.78
C GLY A 3 3.45 -22.58 43.39
N PRO A 4 4.38 -23.28 42.75
CA PRO A 4 5.73 -22.77 42.44
C PRO A 4 5.78 -22.12 41.03
N PHE A 5 5.10 -21.00 40.83
CA PHE A 5 5.36 -20.14 39.69
C PHE A 5 5.76 -18.75 40.20
N GLY A 6 7.00 -18.64 40.64
CA GLY A 6 7.65 -17.38 40.85
C GLY A 6 7.74 -16.61 39.54
N ALA A 7 6.81 -15.68 39.31
CA ALA A 7 6.88 -14.72 38.20
C ALA A 7 8.09 -13.82 38.40
N GLY A 8 9.22 -14.24 37.85
CA GLY A 8 10.41 -13.38 37.70
C GLY A 8 10.02 -12.14 36.86
N ARG A 9 9.69 -11.04 37.55
CA ARG A 9 9.40 -9.75 36.94
C ARG A 9 10.60 -9.36 36.06
N LEU A 10 10.38 -9.39 34.77
CA LEU A 10 11.31 -8.88 33.78
C LEU A 10 11.35 -7.34 33.90
N ARG A 11 12.06 -6.81 34.89
CA ARG A 11 12.31 -5.38 34.98
C ARG A 11 13.14 -4.99 33.75
N LEU A 12 12.50 -4.39 32.78
CA LEU A 12 13.16 -3.62 31.73
C LEU A 12 13.78 -2.37 32.37
N ARG A 13 14.89 -2.56 33.11
CA ARG A 13 15.71 -1.43 33.55
C ARG A 13 16.09 -0.66 32.26
N THR A 14 15.69 0.59 32.24
CA THR A 14 16.30 1.64 31.40
C THR A 14 17.75 1.82 31.91
N ALA A 15 18.60 0.84 31.64
CA ALA A 15 20.03 0.98 31.86
C ALA A 15 20.54 1.99 30.85
N GLY A 16 21.06 3.08 31.37
CA GLY A 16 21.53 4.25 30.65
C GLY A 16 22.44 3.92 29.46
N ALA A 17 22.29 4.72 28.45
CA ALA A 17 23.09 4.75 27.23
C ALA A 17 24.56 5.20 27.44
N ALA A 18 25.18 4.87 28.57
CA ALA A 18 26.49 5.39 28.97
C ALA A 18 27.56 4.32 29.17
N ALA A 19 27.37 3.08 28.75
CA ALA A 19 28.38 2.05 29.00
C ALA A 19 28.62 1.15 27.77
N ASP A 20 29.05 1.72 26.64
CA ASP A 20 29.62 0.88 25.56
C ASP A 20 30.57 1.64 24.60
N ALA A 21 31.37 2.57 25.15
CA ALA A 21 32.38 3.31 24.38
C ALA A 21 33.70 2.55 24.17
N GLY A 22 33.80 1.26 24.44
CA GLY A 22 35.08 0.57 24.42
C GLY A 22 35.16 -0.89 24.03
N ALA A 23 34.05 -1.59 23.80
CA ALA A 23 34.13 -2.97 23.34
C ALA A 23 34.50 -3.03 21.85
N PRO A 24 35.55 -3.75 21.45
CA PRO A 24 35.90 -3.89 20.04
C PRO A 24 34.72 -4.50 19.28
N ASP A 25 34.39 -3.89 18.14
CA ASP A 25 33.31 -4.34 17.24
C ASP A 25 33.60 -5.77 16.74
N ARG A 26 33.06 -6.76 17.45
CA ARG A 26 33.21 -8.21 17.13
C ARG A 26 32.27 -8.67 16.03
N THR A 27 31.70 -7.74 15.25
CA THR A 27 30.84 -8.12 14.12
C THR A 27 31.69 -8.85 13.07
N PRO A 28 31.33 -10.09 12.70
CA PRO A 28 32.07 -10.80 11.66
C PRO A 28 32.16 -9.96 10.38
N GLN A 29 33.35 -9.90 9.79
CA GLN A 29 33.59 -9.10 8.58
C GLN A 29 32.58 -9.44 7.46
N THR A 30 32.25 -10.72 7.31
CA THR A 30 31.21 -11.21 6.36
C THR A 30 29.86 -10.51 6.60
N GLY A 31 29.42 -10.36 7.86
CA GLY A 31 28.16 -9.67 8.17
C GLY A 31 28.15 -8.18 7.78
N LYS A 32 29.30 -7.51 7.90
CA LYS A 32 29.45 -6.11 7.45
C LYS A 32 29.35 -6.03 5.93
N ILE A 33 30.03 -6.91 5.20
CA ILE A 33 29.97 -7.00 3.73
C ILE A 33 28.55 -7.22 3.26
N VAL A 34 27.84 -8.19 3.84
CA VAL A 34 26.44 -8.48 3.46
C VAL A 34 25.52 -7.29 3.71
N ALA A 35 25.67 -6.60 4.85
CA ALA A 35 24.89 -5.40 5.12
C ALA A 35 25.14 -4.28 4.07
N VAL A 36 26.39 -4.09 3.65
CA VAL A 36 26.74 -3.15 2.59
C VAL A 36 26.13 -3.58 1.26
N VAL A 37 26.25 -4.86 0.89
CA VAL A 37 25.66 -5.38 -0.36
C VAL A 37 24.14 -5.17 -0.39
N VAL A 38 23.43 -5.50 0.70
CA VAL A 38 21.98 -5.27 0.79
C VAL A 38 21.63 -3.80 0.67
N THR A 39 22.42 -2.90 1.29
CA THR A 39 22.21 -1.45 1.19
C THR A 39 22.42 -0.95 -0.25
N VAL A 40 23.44 -1.44 -0.94
CA VAL A 40 23.70 -1.10 -2.36
C VAL A 40 22.57 -1.61 -3.26
N LEU A 41 22.09 -2.83 -3.04
CA LEU A 41 20.94 -3.37 -3.79
C LEU A 41 19.68 -2.51 -3.59
N TRP A 42 19.42 -2.06 -2.37
CA TRP A 42 18.34 -1.12 -2.11
C TRP A 42 18.53 0.22 -2.81
N ALA A 43 19.74 0.77 -2.80
CA ALA A 43 20.02 2.02 -3.53
C ALA A 43 19.74 1.85 -5.03
N ILE A 44 20.11 0.72 -5.62
CA ILE A 44 19.80 0.41 -7.03
C ILE A 44 18.28 0.35 -7.25
N VAL A 45 17.54 -0.36 -6.41
CA VAL A 45 16.07 -0.47 -6.52
C VAL A 45 15.44 0.92 -6.43
N LEU A 46 15.85 1.76 -5.49
CA LEU A 46 15.29 3.10 -5.32
C LEU A 46 15.61 4.02 -6.51
N VAL A 47 16.80 3.90 -7.10
CA VAL A 47 17.16 4.61 -8.33
C VAL A 47 16.31 4.13 -9.49
N LEU A 48 16.06 2.81 -9.60
CA LEU A 48 15.17 2.26 -10.63
C LEU A 48 13.72 2.76 -10.49
N ILE A 49 13.24 2.94 -9.27
CA ILE A 49 11.92 3.55 -9.01
C ILE A 49 11.94 5.03 -9.42
N LEU A 50 12.97 5.78 -9.02
CA LEU A 50 13.08 7.21 -9.29
C LEU A 50 13.32 7.58 -10.75
N ARG A 51 13.79 6.66 -11.60
CA ARG A 51 14.00 6.95 -13.02
C ARG A 51 12.70 7.20 -13.80
N HIS A 52 11.55 6.80 -13.26
CA HIS A 52 10.24 6.93 -13.90
C HIS A 52 9.43 8.05 -13.27
N SER A 53 8.88 8.96 -14.08
CA SER A 53 7.93 9.97 -13.61
C SER A 53 6.65 9.32 -13.07
N VAL A 54 6.21 8.25 -13.72
CA VAL A 54 5.11 7.40 -13.25
C VAL A 54 5.63 5.97 -13.08
N PHE A 55 5.80 5.56 -11.83
CA PHE A 55 6.20 4.21 -11.49
C PHE A 55 4.98 3.29 -11.50
N VAL A 56 4.93 2.41 -12.49
CA VAL A 56 3.80 1.49 -12.69
C VAL A 56 3.95 0.26 -11.83
N SER A 57 3.26 0.23 -10.71
CA SER A 57 3.19 -0.92 -9.83
C SER A 57 1.77 -1.12 -9.29
N HIS A 58 1.55 -2.20 -8.55
CA HIS A 58 0.24 -2.63 -8.07
C HIS A 58 -0.58 -1.49 -7.42
N ASP A 59 -0.03 -0.82 -6.38
CA ASP A 59 -0.74 0.22 -5.62
C ASP A 59 -0.35 1.66 -6.02
N SER A 60 0.72 1.82 -6.82
CA SER A 60 1.30 3.14 -7.05
C SER A 60 0.37 4.10 -7.76
N ILE A 61 -0.43 3.62 -8.72
CA ILE A 61 -1.23 4.49 -9.57
C ILE A 61 -2.31 5.26 -8.80
N SER A 62 -2.86 4.66 -7.74
CA SER A 62 -3.81 5.36 -6.88
C SER A 62 -3.18 6.58 -6.22
N ASN A 63 -1.89 6.51 -5.87
CA ASN A 63 -1.17 7.64 -5.29
C ASN A 63 -1.05 8.80 -6.28
N TYR A 64 -0.77 8.52 -7.57
CA TYR A 64 -0.71 9.57 -8.60
C TYR A 64 -2.07 10.25 -8.77
N GLY A 65 -3.14 9.48 -8.84
CA GLY A 65 -4.50 10.02 -8.96
C GLY A 65 -4.89 10.89 -7.78
N HIS A 66 -4.62 10.45 -6.55
CA HIS A 66 -4.94 11.21 -5.35
C HIS A 66 -4.10 12.49 -5.23
N VAL A 67 -2.78 12.39 -5.45
CA VAL A 67 -1.89 13.55 -5.38
C VAL A 67 -2.25 14.59 -6.43
N TRP A 68 -2.49 14.16 -7.67
CA TRP A 68 -2.93 15.06 -8.73
C TRP A 68 -4.26 15.74 -8.38
N PHE A 69 -5.27 14.98 -7.98
CA PHE A 69 -6.61 15.52 -7.70
C PHE A 69 -6.60 16.50 -6.52
N VAL A 70 -5.92 16.15 -5.43
CA VAL A 70 -5.79 17.04 -4.27
C VAL A 70 -5.03 18.31 -4.66
N SER A 71 -3.97 18.19 -5.48
CA SER A 71 -3.21 19.33 -5.98
C SER A 71 -4.07 20.26 -6.84
N ASP A 72 -4.80 19.71 -7.81
CA ASP A 72 -5.67 20.45 -8.71
C ASP A 72 -6.75 21.24 -7.93
N ARG A 73 -7.40 20.57 -6.97
CA ARG A 73 -8.43 21.21 -6.15
C ARG A 73 -7.87 22.27 -5.21
N PHE A 74 -6.78 21.96 -4.52
CA PHE A 74 -6.17 22.88 -3.57
C PHE A 74 -5.65 24.15 -4.24
N TRP A 75 -4.85 24.00 -5.30
CA TRP A 75 -4.28 25.13 -6.03
C TRP A 75 -5.30 25.84 -6.94
N GLY A 76 -6.36 25.14 -7.34
CA GLY A 76 -7.52 25.73 -8.03
C GLY A 76 -8.45 26.54 -7.12
N GLY A 77 -8.14 26.70 -5.83
CA GLY A 77 -8.93 27.48 -4.88
C GLY A 77 -10.18 26.78 -4.34
N HIS A 78 -10.34 25.48 -4.57
CA HIS A 78 -11.50 24.71 -4.10
C HIS A 78 -11.29 24.07 -2.71
N GLY A 79 -10.15 24.34 -2.06
CA GLY A 79 -9.78 23.78 -0.76
C GLY A 79 -9.34 22.32 -0.82
N ILE A 80 -9.33 21.66 0.36
CA ILE A 80 -8.91 20.25 0.49
C ILE A 80 -10.13 19.35 0.24
N PRO A 81 -10.12 18.51 -0.81
CA PRO A 81 -11.24 17.64 -1.13
C PRO A 81 -11.33 16.47 -0.16
N LEU A 82 -12.53 16.17 0.36
CA LEU A 82 -12.80 14.98 1.18
C LEU A 82 -13.12 13.75 0.33
N HIS A 83 -13.69 13.96 -0.85
CA HIS A 83 -14.10 12.92 -1.78
C HIS A 83 -13.58 13.21 -3.19
N MET A 84 -13.42 12.15 -3.98
CA MET A 84 -13.08 12.22 -5.40
C MET A 84 -14.31 11.86 -6.24
N PRO A 85 -15.12 12.84 -6.68
CA PRO A 85 -16.37 12.57 -7.41
C PRO A 85 -16.16 11.91 -8.77
N ILE A 86 -14.95 12.02 -9.31
CA ILE A 86 -14.56 11.47 -10.62
C ILE A 86 -14.13 9.99 -10.55
N ILE A 87 -14.15 9.38 -9.37
CA ILE A 87 -13.77 7.97 -9.18
C ILE A 87 -14.85 7.28 -8.35
N GLY A 88 -15.31 6.11 -8.81
CA GLY A 88 -16.27 5.29 -8.08
C GLY A 88 -17.56 6.03 -7.71
N HIS A 89 -18.04 6.91 -8.59
CA HIS A 89 -19.24 7.76 -8.37
C HIS A 89 -19.15 8.62 -7.10
N GLY A 90 -17.98 9.13 -6.77
CA GLY A 90 -17.75 9.98 -5.61
C GLY A 90 -17.60 9.26 -4.28
N LYS A 91 -17.52 7.93 -4.29
CA LYS A 91 -17.30 7.13 -3.08
C LYS A 91 -15.84 7.09 -2.65
N ALA A 92 -14.90 7.32 -3.56
CA ALA A 92 -13.49 7.38 -3.22
C ALA A 92 -13.21 8.58 -2.30
N PHE A 93 -12.41 8.37 -1.26
CA PHE A 93 -11.99 9.44 -0.38
C PHE A 93 -10.63 9.99 -0.81
N ALA A 94 -10.46 11.32 -0.68
CA ALA A 94 -9.21 11.99 -0.97
C ALA A 94 -8.46 12.42 0.30
N PHE A 95 -9.21 12.73 1.35
CA PHE A 95 -8.70 13.25 2.64
C PHE A 95 -9.70 12.87 3.76
N PRO A 96 -9.25 12.55 5.00
CA PRO A 96 -7.88 12.59 5.51
C PRO A 96 -7.08 11.28 5.38
N TYR A 97 -7.57 10.24 4.72
CA TYR A 97 -6.81 9.02 4.48
C TYR A 97 -5.58 9.32 3.61
N GLY A 98 -4.43 8.74 3.96
CA GLY A 98 -3.19 9.03 3.26
C GLY A 98 -2.74 10.50 3.37
N PHE A 99 -3.37 11.29 4.25
CA PHE A 99 -3.30 12.74 4.24
C PHE A 99 -1.86 13.25 4.26
N LEU A 100 -0.99 12.72 5.09
CA LEU A 100 0.37 13.23 5.21
C LEU A 100 1.15 13.08 3.89
N PRO A 101 1.30 11.87 3.30
CA PRO A 101 2.04 11.74 2.06
C PRO A 101 1.31 12.35 0.85
N TRP A 102 0.01 12.19 0.74
CA TRP A 102 -0.72 12.71 -0.43
C TRP A 102 -0.81 14.23 -0.40
N PHE A 103 -1.19 14.81 0.74
CA PHE A 103 -1.30 16.27 0.83
C PHE A 103 0.06 16.96 0.70
N SER A 104 1.09 16.47 1.42
CA SER A 104 2.43 17.05 1.30
C SER A 104 3.00 16.93 -0.12
N ALA A 105 2.78 15.81 -0.80
CA ALA A 105 3.15 15.67 -2.21
C ALA A 105 2.33 16.62 -3.12
N SER A 106 1.03 16.77 -2.85
CA SER A 106 0.15 17.65 -3.63
C SER A 106 0.56 19.13 -3.59
N LEU A 107 1.14 19.58 -2.48
CA LEU A 107 1.68 20.93 -2.38
C LEU A 107 2.83 21.20 -3.35
N LEU A 108 3.64 20.18 -3.65
CA LEU A 108 4.78 20.28 -4.55
C LEU A 108 4.50 19.75 -5.96
N HIS A 109 3.33 19.15 -6.19
CA HIS A 109 2.96 18.61 -7.49
C HIS A 109 2.98 19.63 -8.63
N PRO A 110 2.56 20.92 -8.46
CA PRO A 110 2.66 21.93 -9.52
C PRO A 110 4.11 22.18 -9.99
N LEU A 111 5.08 21.98 -9.12
CA LEU A 111 6.51 22.18 -9.41
C LEU A 111 7.20 20.95 -9.96
N LEU A 112 6.90 19.77 -9.42
CA LEU A 112 7.60 18.52 -9.71
C LEU A 112 6.80 17.59 -10.62
N GLY A 113 5.52 17.89 -10.87
CA GLY A 113 4.63 16.99 -11.60
C GLY A 113 4.52 15.62 -10.91
N ASP A 114 4.34 14.59 -11.71
CA ASP A 114 4.17 13.22 -11.22
C ASP A 114 5.41 12.67 -10.48
N TRP A 115 6.60 13.25 -10.74
CA TRP A 115 7.83 12.89 -10.03
C TRP A 115 7.74 13.00 -8.51
N VAL A 116 6.87 13.89 -8.00
CA VAL A 116 6.71 14.05 -6.56
C VAL A 116 6.27 12.74 -5.89
N VAL A 117 5.44 11.93 -6.53
CA VAL A 117 4.93 10.68 -5.96
C VAL A 117 6.06 9.65 -5.80
N THR A 118 6.88 9.46 -6.84
CA THR A 118 8.05 8.56 -6.77
C THR A 118 9.07 9.06 -5.75
N LEU A 119 9.31 10.36 -5.70
CA LEU A 119 10.19 10.96 -4.70
C LEU A 119 9.67 10.73 -3.28
N TRP A 120 8.38 10.95 -3.03
CA TRP A 120 7.75 10.70 -1.72
C TRP A 120 7.78 9.24 -1.30
N LEU A 121 7.66 8.32 -2.26
CA LEU A 121 7.81 6.89 -2.00
C LEU A 121 9.22 6.58 -1.50
N VAL A 122 10.24 7.10 -2.15
CA VAL A 122 11.64 6.91 -1.78
C VAL A 122 11.95 7.57 -0.44
N LEU A 123 11.52 8.82 -0.23
CA LEU A 123 11.72 9.54 1.04
C LEU A 123 11.01 8.83 2.20
N GLY A 124 9.79 8.35 1.99
CA GLY A 124 9.06 7.57 2.98
C GLY A 124 9.79 6.27 3.35
N PHE A 125 10.32 5.55 2.37
CA PHE A 125 11.12 4.35 2.60
C PHE A 125 12.41 4.65 3.39
N LEU A 126 13.16 5.66 2.98
CA LEU A 126 14.37 6.09 3.71
C LEU A 126 14.03 6.54 5.14
N GLY A 127 12.92 7.27 5.31
CA GLY A 127 12.40 7.67 6.62
C GLY A 127 12.03 6.46 7.49
N LEU A 128 11.40 5.43 6.91
CA LEU A 128 11.05 4.19 7.61
C LEU A 128 12.30 3.43 8.07
N VAL A 129 13.30 3.27 7.21
CA VAL A 129 14.57 2.62 7.55
C VAL A 129 15.33 3.42 8.62
N ALA A 130 15.39 4.72 8.48
CA ALA A 130 16.01 5.59 9.49
C ALA A 130 15.29 5.51 10.85
N ALA A 131 13.96 5.57 10.85
CA ALA A 131 13.13 5.43 12.06
C ALA A 131 13.31 4.06 12.71
N MET A 132 13.38 2.98 11.93
CA MET A 132 13.63 1.62 12.41
C MET A 132 14.97 1.51 13.13
N PHE A 133 16.05 1.97 12.51
CA PHE A 133 17.37 1.94 13.13
C PHE A 133 17.51 2.95 14.29
N TRP A 134 16.75 4.06 14.25
CA TRP A 134 16.69 4.97 15.39
C TRP A 134 15.92 4.36 16.56
N ALA A 135 14.81 3.68 16.31
CA ALA A 135 14.05 2.99 17.33
C ALA A 135 14.81 1.79 17.93
N PHE A 136 15.56 1.07 17.12
CA PHE A 136 16.25 -0.17 17.48
C PHE A 136 17.74 -0.11 17.14
N PRO A 137 18.55 0.64 17.91
CA PRO A 137 19.99 0.75 17.67
C PRO A 137 20.74 -0.60 17.75
N GLU A 138 20.18 -1.57 18.45
CA GLU A 138 20.73 -2.91 18.63
C GLU A 138 20.95 -3.64 17.31
N ILE A 139 20.07 -3.43 16.33
CA ILE A 139 20.11 -4.13 15.02
C ILE A 139 20.81 -3.35 13.91
N ARG A 140 21.62 -2.32 14.23
CA ARG A 140 22.26 -1.45 13.21
C ARG A 140 23.41 -2.08 12.46
N ARG A 141 23.96 -3.21 12.92
CA ARG A 141 25.26 -3.70 12.44
C ARG A 141 25.22 -5.13 11.91
N GLY A 142 26.03 -5.37 10.88
CA GLY A 142 26.32 -6.69 10.35
C GLY A 142 25.07 -7.45 9.90
N TRP A 143 25.02 -8.73 10.20
CA TRP A 143 23.92 -9.61 9.83
C TRP A 143 22.55 -9.15 10.35
N TRP A 144 22.50 -8.49 11.51
CA TRP A 144 21.24 -7.94 12.05
C TRP A 144 20.68 -6.86 11.16
N ALA A 145 21.51 -5.94 10.69
CA ALA A 145 21.12 -4.87 9.79
C ALA A 145 20.69 -5.44 8.42
N ALA A 146 21.46 -6.38 7.89
CA ALA A 146 21.10 -7.05 6.64
C ALA A 146 19.73 -7.75 6.73
N THR A 147 19.49 -8.52 7.80
CA THR A 147 18.20 -9.19 8.03
C THR A 147 17.06 -8.21 8.20
N ALA A 148 17.27 -7.10 8.91
CA ALA A 148 16.27 -6.05 9.05
C ALA A 148 15.90 -5.40 7.70
N LEU A 149 16.88 -5.15 6.84
CA LEU A 149 16.69 -4.52 5.52
C LEU A 149 16.03 -5.44 4.49
N VAL A 150 16.10 -6.76 4.66
CA VAL A 150 15.38 -7.73 3.82
C VAL A 150 14.06 -8.18 4.44
N ASN A 151 13.56 -7.48 5.44
CA ASN A 151 12.23 -7.71 6.02
C ASN A 151 11.15 -7.72 4.91
N PRO A 152 10.26 -8.73 4.84
CA PRO A 152 9.26 -8.85 3.78
C PRO A 152 8.43 -7.59 3.54
N ALA A 153 8.00 -6.92 4.62
CA ALA A 153 7.23 -5.69 4.48
C ALA A 153 8.05 -4.54 3.86
N LEU A 154 9.36 -4.44 4.18
CA LEU A 154 10.24 -3.44 3.58
C LEU A 154 10.54 -3.75 2.11
N VAL A 155 10.67 -5.03 1.75
CA VAL A 155 10.92 -5.44 0.36
C VAL A 155 9.69 -5.19 -0.52
N ILE A 156 8.52 -5.57 -0.03
CA ILE A 156 7.28 -5.53 -0.81
C ILE A 156 6.75 -4.10 -0.95
N ALA A 157 6.65 -3.34 0.14
CA ALA A 157 5.94 -2.07 0.15
C ALA A 157 6.43 -1.03 -0.87
N PRO A 158 7.74 -0.74 -1.02
CA PRO A 158 8.20 0.23 -2.00
C PRO A 158 8.04 -0.25 -3.45
N ILE A 159 8.22 -1.56 -3.69
CA ILE A 159 8.14 -2.15 -5.03
C ILE A 159 6.71 -2.15 -5.55
N ILE A 160 5.70 -2.37 -4.69
CA ILE A 160 4.29 -2.28 -5.07
C ILE A 160 3.69 -0.87 -4.88
N GLY A 161 4.48 0.10 -4.44
CA GLY A 161 4.08 1.51 -4.37
C GLY A 161 3.13 1.86 -3.23
N GLN A 162 3.28 1.25 -2.06
CA GLN A 162 2.41 1.45 -0.89
C GLN A 162 2.75 2.73 -0.11
N LEU A 163 2.59 3.88 -0.73
CA LEU A 163 3.00 5.17 -0.16
C LEU A 163 2.38 5.48 1.22
N PRO A 164 1.05 5.42 1.45
CA PRO A 164 0.48 5.70 2.77
C PRO A 164 0.93 4.71 3.85
N PHE A 165 1.09 3.42 3.49
CA PHE A 165 1.56 2.40 4.41
C PHE A 165 3.00 2.66 4.87
N ILE A 166 3.89 3.03 3.95
CA ILE A 166 5.30 3.30 4.24
C ILE A 166 5.42 4.49 5.20
N TRP A 167 4.72 5.60 4.91
CA TRP A 167 4.74 6.79 5.76
C TRP A 167 4.08 6.54 7.13
N GLY A 168 2.94 5.87 7.15
CA GLY A 168 2.28 5.50 8.40
C GLY A 168 3.14 4.60 9.29
N SER A 169 3.82 3.62 8.67
CA SER A 169 4.75 2.72 9.37
C SER A 169 6.00 3.45 9.86
N ALA A 170 6.53 4.40 9.08
CA ALA A 170 7.68 5.22 9.50
C ALA A 170 7.35 6.04 10.75
N LEU A 171 6.16 6.64 10.79
CA LEU A 171 5.68 7.41 11.95
C LEU A 171 5.45 6.53 13.17
N LEU A 172 4.85 5.34 12.99
CA LEU A 172 4.67 4.40 14.09
C LEU A 172 6.02 3.87 14.61
N MET A 173 6.98 3.63 13.72
CA MET A 173 8.33 3.25 14.10
C MET A 173 9.05 4.39 14.87
N ALA A 174 8.90 5.62 14.42
CA ALA A 174 9.40 6.80 15.14
C ALA A 174 8.72 6.96 16.51
N ALA A 175 7.42 6.67 16.61
CA ALA A 175 6.71 6.66 17.89
C ALA A 175 7.31 5.64 18.87
N ILE A 176 7.65 4.43 18.41
CA ILE A 176 8.37 3.43 19.22
C ILE A 176 9.71 3.99 19.71
N GLY A 177 10.45 4.67 18.83
CA GLY A 177 11.71 5.31 19.18
C GLY A 177 11.57 6.41 20.23
N CYS A 178 10.54 7.26 20.13
CA CYS A 178 10.19 8.26 21.14
C CYS A 178 9.79 7.61 22.48
N TRP A 179 8.92 6.58 22.44
CA TRP A 179 8.52 5.84 23.65
C TRP A 179 9.73 5.28 24.39
N ARG A 180 10.63 4.64 23.68
CA ARG A 180 11.87 4.06 24.28
C ARG A 180 12.77 5.09 24.95
N ARG A 181 12.64 6.38 24.58
CA ARG A 181 13.39 7.52 25.15
C ARG A 181 12.61 8.31 26.19
N GLY A 182 11.44 7.84 26.60
CA GLY A 182 10.59 8.52 27.58
C GLY A 182 9.80 9.73 27.01
N ARG A 183 9.84 9.96 25.71
CA ARG A 183 9.12 11.04 25.02
C ARG A 183 7.70 10.59 24.64
N TYR A 184 6.83 10.47 25.66
CA TYR A 184 5.55 9.79 25.51
C TYR A 184 4.52 10.60 24.72
N VAL A 185 4.54 11.93 24.83
CA VAL A 185 3.60 12.81 24.11
C VAL A 185 3.91 12.78 22.61
N GLU A 186 5.17 12.97 22.25
CA GLU A 186 5.60 12.91 20.86
C GLU A 186 5.35 11.51 20.26
N ALA A 187 5.56 10.46 21.07
CA ALA A 187 5.21 9.11 20.66
C ALA A 187 3.72 8.99 20.34
N ALA A 188 2.84 9.55 21.19
CA ALA A 188 1.40 9.51 20.99
C ALA A 188 0.97 10.27 19.73
N VAL A 189 1.53 11.46 19.50
CA VAL A 189 1.25 12.27 18.31
C VAL A 189 1.70 11.54 17.05
N LEU A 190 2.94 11.05 16.99
CA LEU A 190 3.47 10.33 15.85
C LEU A 190 2.67 9.05 15.54
N ALA A 191 2.32 8.29 16.58
CA ALA A 191 1.48 7.10 16.41
C ALA A 191 0.09 7.46 15.88
N GLY A 192 -0.53 8.54 16.37
CA GLY A 192 -1.83 9.02 15.91
C GLY A 192 -1.81 9.45 14.43
N ILE A 193 -0.82 10.25 14.05
CA ILE A 193 -0.65 10.65 12.64
C ILE A 193 -0.37 9.44 11.74
N GLY A 194 0.45 8.48 12.22
CA GLY A 194 0.70 7.24 11.49
C GLY A 194 -0.55 6.41 11.25
N GLN A 195 -1.39 6.25 12.28
CA GLN A 195 -2.70 5.58 12.18
C GLN A 195 -3.65 6.33 11.25
N ALA A 196 -3.72 7.67 11.32
CA ALA A 196 -4.51 8.48 10.41
C ALA A 196 -4.06 8.35 8.96
N THR A 197 -2.75 8.21 8.73
CA THR A 197 -2.16 8.06 7.39
C THR A 197 -2.56 6.74 6.72
N HIS A 198 -2.67 5.64 7.47
CA HIS A 198 -3.11 4.34 6.93
C HIS A 198 -3.95 3.56 7.96
N PRO A 199 -5.23 3.96 8.20
CA PRO A 199 -6.06 3.35 9.24
C PRO A 199 -6.24 1.83 9.06
N ALA A 200 -6.40 1.36 7.83
CA ALA A 200 -6.68 -0.04 7.54
C ALA A 200 -5.58 -1.02 8.03
N VAL A 201 -4.32 -0.58 8.12
CA VAL A 201 -3.20 -1.45 8.49
C VAL A 201 -2.45 -0.93 9.72
N VAL A 202 -2.12 0.37 9.76
CA VAL A 202 -1.29 0.93 10.85
C VAL A 202 -2.06 1.00 12.16
N LEU A 203 -3.37 1.24 12.14
CA LEU A 203 -4.21 1.19 13.33
C LEU A 203 -4.23 -0.20 13.98
N PRO A 204 -4.53 -1.32 13.27
CA PRO A 204 -4.43 -2.66 13.86
C PRO A 204 -3.03 -3.00 14.37
N MET A 205 -1.97 -2.57 13.67
CA MET A 205 -0.59 -2.75 14.14
C MET A 205 -0.34 -1.99 15.46
N ALA A 206 -0.84 -0.77 15.59
CA ALA A 206 -0.72 0.02 16.81
C ALA A 206 -1.48 -0.63 17.97
N ILE A 207 -2.71 -1.12 17.72
CA ILE A 207 -3.49 -1.88 18.70
C ILE A 207 -2.72 -3.12 19.17
N GLY A 208 -2.20 -3.92 18.23
CA GLY A 208 -1.42 -5.12 18.52
C GLY A 208 -0.15 -4.81 19.34
N LEU A 209 0.53 -3.71 19.00
CA LEU A 209 1.70 -3.25 19.75
C LEU A 209 1.36 -2.84 21.19
N VAL A 210 0.27 -2.09 21.38
CA VAL A 210 -0.22 -1.68 22.70
C VAL A 210 -0.64 -2.89 23.51
N ALA A 211 -1.38 -3.83 22.92
CA ALA A 211 -1.78 -5.08 23.56
C ALA A 211 -0.55 -5.89 24.00
N PHE A 212 0.42 -6.07 23.09
CA PHE A 212 1.68 -6.74 23.45
C PHE A 212 2.41 -6.03 24.58
N ARG A 213 2.53 -4.70 24.50
CA ARG A 213 3.23 -3.91 25.52
C ARG A 213 2.51 -3.91 26.87
N TYR A 214 1.18 -4.02 26.88
CA TYR A 214 0.38 -4.02 28.10
C TYR A 214 0.80 -5.09 29.12
N PHE A 215 1.28 -6.25 28.67
CA PHE A 215 1.74 -7.33 29.54
C PHE A 215 3.10 -7.03 30.19
N TYR A 216 3.89 -6.11 29.62
CA TYR A 216 5.26 -5.82 30.05
C TYR A 216 5.45 -4.41 30.57
N GLU A 217 4.44 -3.55 30.50
CA GLU A 217 4.48 -2.17 30.97
C GLU A 217 4.08 -2.11 32.45
N ASP A 218 4.92 -1.50 33.29
CA ASP A 218 4.61 -1.30 34.69
C ASP A 218 3.55 -0.20 34.87
N ASP A 219 3.64 0.89 34.10
CA ASP A 219 2.67 1.99 34.11
C ASP A 219 1.62 1.83 32.98
N LYS A 220 0.63 0.98 33.24
CA LYS A 220 -0.46 0.72 32.31
C LYS A 220 -1.30 1.97 32.01
N ARG A 221 -1.45 2.88 33.00
CA ARG A 221 -2.20 4.13 32.79
C ARG A 221 -1.52 5.02 31.77
N ARG A 222 -0.18 5.08 31.80
CA ARG A 222 0.60 5.82 30.80
C ARG A 222 0.41 5.23 29.40
N LEU A 223 0.47 3.92 29.26
CA LEU A 223 0.24 3.24 27.99
C LEU A 223 -1.15 3.50 27.45
N LEU A 224 -2.18 3.43 28.30
CA LEU A 224 -3.57 3.70 27.90
C LEU A 224 -3.78 5.18 27.53
N ARG A 225 -3.17 6.12 28.24
CA ARG A 225 -3.19 7.55 27.87
C ARG A 225 -2.53 7.78 26.52
N PHE A 226 -1.36 7.20 26.31
CA PHE A 226 -0.67 7.24 25.01
C PHE A 226 -1.59 6.77 23.88
N TYR A 227 -2.19 5.60 24.05
CA TYR A 227 -3.07 5.05 23.03
C TYR A 227 -4.33 5.90 22.83
N GLY A 228 -4.96 6.38 23.91
CA GLY A 228 -6.12 7.27 23.85
C GLY A 228 -5.84 8.54 23.04
N ILE A 229 -4.72 9.21 23.31
CA ILE A 229 -4.29 10.40 22.53
C ILE A 229 -4.07 10.04 21.07
N SER A 230 -3.34 8.96 20.80
CA SER A 230 -3.03 8.56 19.42
C SER A 230 -4.30 8.17 18.65
N PHE A 231 -5.25 7.50 19.30
CA PHE A 231 -6.53 7.12 18.69
C PHE A 231 -7.40 8.35 18.37
N VAL A 232 -7.49 9.32 19.29
CA VAL A 232 -8.25 10.56 19.05
C VAL A 232 -7.72 11.30 17.82
N ILE A 233 -6.39 11.36 17.64
CA ILE A 233 -5.78 11.96 16.45
C ILE A 233 -6.13 11.17 15.18
N ALA A 234 -6.18 9.84 15.28
CA ALA A 234 -6.50 8.97 14.14
C ALA A 234 -8.01 8.92 13.81
N LEU A 235 -8.87 9.30 14.75
CA LEU A 235 -10.34 9.09 14.68
C LEU A 235 -10.97 9.66 13.40
N PRO A 236 -10.69 10.89 12.95
CA PRO A 236 -11.31 11.43 11.74
C PRO A 236 -11.02 10.59 10.49
N ALA A 237 -9.76 10.17 10.29
CA ALA A 237 -9.38 9.32 9.16
C ALA A 237 -9.97 7.92 9.28
N THR A 238 -9.96 7.36 10.49
CA THR A 238 -10.55 6.05 10.77
C THR A 238 -12.05 6.05 10.50
N TRP A 239 -12.76 7.08 10.96
CA TRP A 239 -14.20 7.23 10.72
C TRP A 239 -14.52 7.26 9.23
N ILE A 240 -13.82 8.07 8.45
CA ILE A 240 -14.05 8.16 6.99
C ILE A 240 -13.82 6.82 6.31
N VAL A 241 -12.79 6.06 6.67
CA VAL A 241 -12.54 4.72 6.09
C VAL A 241 -13.68 3.76 6.40
N PHE A 242 -14.27 3.82 7.58
CA PHE A 242 -15.35 2.91 7.95
C PHE A 242 -16.72 3.30 7.38
N VAL A 243 -17.01 4.60 7.20
CA VAL A 243 -18.29 5.05 6.65
C VAL A 243 -18.30 5.21 5.13
N SER A 244 -17.13 5.32 4.50
CA SER A 244 -17.02 5.35 3.03
C SER A 244 -16.84 3.93 2.54
N PRO A 245 -17.81 3.34 1.84
CA PRO A 245 -17.69 1.99 1.32
C PRO A 245 -16.65 1.98 0.18
N VAL A 246 -15.42 1.67 0.54
CA VAL A 246 -14.28 1.54 -0.38
C VAL A 246 -14.43 0.27 -1.25
N PHE A 247 -15.22 -0.72 -0.78
CA PHE A 247 -15.37 -2.03 -1.40
C PHE A 247 -16.85 -2.39 -1.56
N VAL A 248 -17.53 -1.73 -2.47
CA VAL A 248 -19.00 -1.78 -2.59
C VAL A 248 -19.53 -3.15 -2.98
N ASP A 249 -18.77 -3.98 -3.69
CA ASP A 249 -19.24 -5.23 -4.28
C ASP A 249 -18.49 -6.49 -3.81
N SER A 250 -17.58 -6.36 -2.85
CA SER A 250 -16.86 -7.53 -2.32
C SER A 250 -17.61 -8.11 -1.12
N SER A 251 -17.71 -9.45 -1.06
CA SER A 251 -18.25 -10.09 0.15
C SER A 251 -17.41 -9.76 1.36
N ALA A 252 -18.02 -9.63 2.54
CA ALA A 252 -17.32 -9.37 3.80
C ALA A 252 -16.17 -10.37 4.04
N TRP A 253 -16.35 -11.63 3.62
CA TRP A 253 -15.31 -12.66 3.73
C TRP A 253 -14.09 -12.39 2.85
N VAL A 254 -14.27 -11.95 1.60
CA VAL A 254 -13.17 -11.58 0.70
C VAL A 254 -12.39 -10.40 1.27
N ILE A 255 -13.09 -9.39 1.80
CA ILE A 255 -12.47 -8.24 2.45
C ILE A 255 -11.65 -8.69 3.66
N ILE A 256 -12.25 -9.50 4.54
CA ILE A 256 -11.60 -10.00 5.76
C ILE A 256 -10.39 -10.87 5.41
N SER A 257 -10.52 -11.83 4.50
CA SER A 257 -9.42 -12.74 4.16
C SER A 257 -8.24 -12.01 3.50
N ASN A 258 -8.50 -11.10 2.58
CA ASN A 258 -7.46 -10.28 1.97
C ASN A 258 -6.81 -9.32 3.00
N PHE A 259 -7.61 -8.78 3.91
CA PHE A 259 -7.13 -7.92 4.98
C PHE A 259 -6.21 -8.67 5.93
N PHE A 260 -6.59 -9.86 6.42
CA PHE A 260 -5.74 -10.64 7.32
C PHE A 260 -4.44 -11.11 6.66
N GLY A 261 -4.48 -11.58 5.43
CA GLY A 261 -3.27 -11.98 4.70
C GLY A 261 -2.29 -10.82 4.51
N THR A 262 -2.78 -9.68 4.05
CA THR A 262 -1.98 -8.47 3.88
C THR A 262 -1.54 -7.86 5.21
N LEU A 263 -2.38 -7.88 6.24
CA LEU A 263 -2.04 -7.38 7.57
C LEU A 263 -0.90 -8.20 8.18
N LEU A 264 -0.96 -9.53 8.07
CA LEU A 264 0.09 -10.39 8.59
C LEU A 264 1.46 -10.04 8.00
N VAL A 265 1.55 -9.96 6.66
CA VAL A 265 2.81 -9.61 5.99
C VAL A 265 3.26 -8.19 6.32
N ARG A 266 2.35 -7.23 6.30
CA ARG A 266 2.67 -5.83 6.62
C ARG A 266 3.10 -5.64 8.08
N SER A 267 2.59 -6.45 9.00
CA SER A 267 3.00 -6.42 10.41
C SER A 267 4.47 -6.73 10.63
N PHE A 268 5.13 -7.43 9.69
CA PHE A 268 6.57 -7.67 9.76
C PHE A 268 7.40 -6.40 9.80
N VAL A 269 6.88 -5.26 9.31
CA VAL A 269 7.59 -3.97 9.41
C VAL A 269 7.92 -3.60 10.86
N ILE A 270 7.06 -3.98 11.80
CA ILE A 270 7.25 -3.72 13.24
C ILE A 270 7.66 -4.98 13.99
N ALA A 271 7.00 -6.11 13.72
CA ALA A 271 7.30 -7.37 14.39
C ALA A 271 8.72 -7.87 14.09
N GLY A 272 9.21 -7.71 12.85
CA GLY A 272 10.55 -8.12 12.46
C GLY A 272 11.65 -7.49 13.29
N PRO A 273 11.77 -6.15 13.35
CA PRO A 273 12.75 -5.48 14.21
C PRO A 273 12.63 -5.84 15.68
N ILE A 274 11.43 -5.97 16.21
CA ILE A 274 11.21 -6.39 17.61
C ILE A 274 11.75 -7.81 17.83
N LEU A 275 11.44 -8.75 16.96
CA LEU A 275 11.94 -10.13 17.03
C LEU A 275 13.47 -10.17 16.95
N LEU A 276 14.07 -9.39 16.05
CA LEU A 276 15.54 -9.30 15.96
C LEU A 276 16.17 -8.80 17.25
N VAL A 277 15.59 -7.78 17.89
CA VAL A 277 16.05 -7.29 19.19
C VAL A 277 15.88 -8.34 20.29
N LEU A 278 14.76 -9.08 20.30
CA LEU A 278 14.55 -10.16 21.27
C LEU A 278 15.55 -11.30 21.06
N PHE A 279 15.85 -11.69 19.82
CA PHE A 279 16.87 -12.70 19.54
C PHE A 279 18.28 -12.23 19.95
N GLN A 280 18.62 -10.98 19.69
CA GLN A 280 19.89 -10.41 20.11
C GLN A 280 20.03 -10.42 21.64
N ARG A 281 19.00 -10.01 22.37
CA ARG A 281 18.99 -10.05 23.84
C ARG A 281 19.04 -11.47 24.39
N GLY A 282 18.37 -12.42 23.72
CA GLY A 282 18.47 -13.84 24.06
C GLY A 282 19.89 -14.37 23.86
N ARG A 283 20.57 -13.93 22.79
CA ARG A 283 21.99 -14.26 22.57
C ARG A 283 22.89 -13.71 23.67
N ASP A 284 22.68 -12.49 24.09
CA ASP A 284 23.46 -11.85 25.19
C ASP A 284 23.21 -12.55 26.53
N ARG A 285 22.00 -13.10 26.74
CA ARG A 285 21.62 -13.93 27.90
C ARG A 285 22.04 -15.39 27.81
N GLN A 286 22.91 -15.73 26.87
CA GLN A 286 23.50 -17.04 26.72
C GLN A 286 22.56 -18.18 26.29
N ALA A 287 21.43 -17.87 25.64
CA ALA A 287 20.58 -18.91 25.05
C ALA A 287 21.39 -19.78 24.06
N PRO A 288 21.50 -21.10 24.24
CA PRO A 288 22.50 -21.93 23.54
C PRO A 288 22.38 -21.89 22.02
N LEU A 289 21.14 -21.88 21.49
CA LEU A 289 20.88 -21.84 20.06
C LEU A 289 21.25 -20.47 19.44
N LEU A 290 20.90 -19.38 20.13
CA LEU A 290 21.08 -18.02 19.63
C LEU A 290 22.55 -17.58 19.59
N ARG A 291 23.42 -18.27 20.37
CA ARG A 291 24.88 -18.03 20.38
C ARG A 291 25.62 -18.67 19.22
N LYS A 292 25.01 -19.62 18.52
CA LYS A 292 25.67 -20.26 17.38
C LYS A 292 25.97 -19.22 16.31
N SER A 293 27.17 -19.27 15.75
CA SER A 293 27.64 -18.33 14.72
C SER A 293 26.78 -18.36 13.45
N TRP A 294 26.18 -19.49 13.13
CA TRP A 294 25.33 -19.69 11.97
C TRP A 294 23.89 -19.17 12.15
N PHE A 295 23.44 -18.90 13.39
CA PHE A 295 22.03 -18.56 13.67
C PHE A 295 21.56 -17.32 12.91
N VAL A 296 22.29 -16.20 12.99
CA VAL A 296 21.87 -14.95 12.32
C VAL A 296 22.02 -15.02 10.80
N PRO A 297 23.09 -15.61 10.23
CA PRO A 297 23.12 -15.96 8.81
C PRO A 297 21.95 -16.83 8.34
N ALA A 298 21.59 -17.86 9.11
CA ALA A 298 20.44 -18.71 8.78
C ALA A 298 19.12 -17.94 8.84
N LEU A 299 18.96 -17.04 9.82
CA LEU A 299 17.80 -16.16 9.92
C LEU A 299 17.71 -15.22 8.71
N PHE A 300 18.84 -14.67 8.24
CA PHE A 300 18.89 -13.88 7.01
C PHE A 300 18.43 -14.71 5.79
N VAL A 301 18.99 -15.89 5.60
CA VAL A 301 18.58 -16.78 4.50
C VAL A 301 17.10 -17.17 4.61
N GLY A 302 16.63 -17.52 5.81
CA GLY A 302 15.23 -17.81 6.06
C GLY A 302 14.29 -16.63 5.71
N THR A 303 14.73 -15.39 6.00
CA THR A 303 13.98 -14.19 5.64
C THR A 303 13.95 -13.97 4.12
N LEU A 304 15.06 -14.26 3.42
CA LEU A 304 15.07 -14.21 1.95
C LEU A 304 14.13 -15.26 1.34
N LEU A 305 14.15 -16.49 1.84
CA LEU A 305 13.24 -17.55 1.39
C LEU A 305 11.78 -17.20 1.67
N LEU A 306 11.50 -16.58 2.81
CA LEU A 306 10.17 -16.06 3.13
C LEU A 306 9.72 -15.01 2.11
N ASN A 307 10.60 -14.10 1.69
CA ASN A 307 10.29 -13.13 0.62
C ASN A 307 9.92 -13.82 -0.70
N VAL A 308 10.65 -14.90 -1.07
CA VAL A 308 10.34 -15.67 -2.28
C VAL A 308 8.97 -16.33 -2.16
N GLY A 309 8.68 -16.96 -1.02
CA GLY A 309 7.38 -17.60 -0.76
C GLY A 309 6.21 -16.59 -0.76
N LEU A 310 6.36 -15.49 -0.05
CA LEU A 310 5.36 -14.42 -0.01
C LEU A 310 5.23 -13.70 -1.35
N GLY A 311 6.29 -13.66 -2.15
CA GLY A 311 6.27 -13.09 -3.50
C GLY A 311 5.22 -13.74 -4.41
N GLY A 312 4.98 -15.04 -4.25
CA GLY A 312 3.92 -15.75 -4.97
C GLY A 312 2.51 -15.39 -4.48
N VAL A 313 2.34 -15.16 -3.18
CA VAL A 313 1.04 -14.83 -2.57
C VAL A 313 0.62 -13.39 -2.85
N LEU A 314 1.57 -12.46 -2.90
CA LEU A 314 1.32 -11.02 -3.03
C LEU A 314 1.52 -10.50 -4.46
N ASP A 315 1.64 -11.40 -5.42
CA ASP A 315 1.85 -11.07 -6.84
C ASP A 315 3.05 -10.14 -7.09
N THR A 316 4.09 -10.26 -6.25
CA THR A 316 5.29 -9.41 -6.34
C THR A 316 6.13 -9.68 -7.60
N ARG A 317 5.89 -10.79 -8.31
CA ARG A 317 6.45 -11.01 -9.65
C ARG A 317 6.09 -9.87 -10.60
N TYR A 318 4.89 -9.37 -10.48
CA TYR A 318 4.38 -8.19 -11.17
C TYR A 318 5.17 -6.94 -10.79
N ALA A 319 5.39 -6.76 -9.51
CA ALA A 319 6.08 -5.61 -8.96
C ALA A 319 7.55 -5.54 -9.39
N TRP A 320 8.26 -6.66 -9.40
CA TRP A 320 9.64 -6.72 -9.92
C TRP A 320 9.71 -6.41 -11.42
N GLY A 321 8.75 -6.92 -12.20
CA GLY A 321 8.61 -6.55 -13.61
C GLY A 321 8.40 -5.05 -13.82
N ALA A 322 7.69 -4.39 -12.92
CA ALA A 322 7.41 -2.96 -12.98
C ALA A 322 8.67 -2.08 -12.90
N LEU A 323 9.74 -2.55 -12.24
CA LEU A 323 11.02 -1.82 -12.18
C LEU A 323 11.64 -1.55 -13.57
N ASN A 324 11.31 -2.38 -14.55
CA ASN A 324 11.85 -2.30 -15.92
C ASN A 324 10.81 -1.89 -16.97
N ARG A 325 9.52 -1.78 -16.59
CA ARG A 325 8.46 -1.46 -17.54
C ARG A 325 8.42 0.02 -17.87
N LYS A 326 8.31 0.32 -19.15
CA LYS A 326 7.87 1.64 -19.58
C LYS A 326 6.36 1.74 -19.32
N PRO A 327 5.84 2.93 -18.93
CA PRO A 327 4.40 3.16 -18.88
C PRO A 327 3.79 2.78 -20.22
N ASN A 328 2.67 2.02 -20.18
CA ASN A 328 1.91 1.78 -21.40
C ASN A 328 1.31 3.10 -21.86
N THR A 329 1.75 3.59 -23.03
CA THR A 329 1.31 4.87 -23.62
C THR A 329 0.20 4.68 -24.64
N ASP A 330 -0.20 3.44 -24.95
CA ASP A 330 -1.17 3.15 -26.02
C ASP A 330 -2.50 3.86 -25.77
N LEU A 331 -2.99 3.86 -24.53
CA LEU A 331 -4.21 4.57 -24.17
C LEU A 331 -4.09 6.09 -24.34
N LEU A 332 -2.89 6.66 -24.31
CA LEU A 332 -2.68 8.10 -24.58
C LEU A 332 -3.15 8.48 -25.97
N HIS A 333 -3.02 7.61 -26.96
CA HIS A 333 -3.52 7.87 -28.33
C HIS A 333 -5.05 8.02 -28.31
N PHE A 334 -5.76 7.14 -27.62
CA PHE A 334 -7.22 7.25 -27.46
C PHE A 334 -7.60 8.50 -26.66
N VAL A 335 -6.99 8.71 -25.50
CA VAL A 335 -7.30 9.83 -24.59
C VAL A 335 -6.99 11.22 -25.23
N ASN A 336 -6.06 11.27 -26.18
CA ASN A 336 -5.77 12.49 -26.94
C ASN A 336 -6.52 12.57 -28.28
N SER A 337 -7.32 11.57 -28.63
CA SER A 337 -8.10 11.56 -29.85
C SER A 337 -9.43 12.34 -29.69
N PRO A 338 -10.07 12.78 -30.78
CA PRO A 338 -11.39 13.41 -30.74
C PRO A 338 -12.51 12.44 -30.33
N LYS A 339 -12.23 11.14 -30.20
CA LYS A 339 -13.15 10.12 -29.72
C LYS A 339 -13.23 10.05 -28.19
N PHE A 340 -12.32 10.70 -27.49
CA PHE A 340 -12.35 10.78 -26.05
C PHE A 340 -13.31 11.91 -25.60
N GLU A 341 -14.24 11.59 -24.71
CA GLU A 341 -15.23 12.53 -24.20
C GLU A 341 -14.96 12.81 -22.71
N PRO A 342 -14.57 14.03 -22.32
CA PRO A 342 -14.51 14.45 -20.93
C PRO A 342 -15.87 14.34 -20.23
N ALA A 343 -15.87 14.23 -18.90
CA ALA A 343 -17.04 14.09 -18.03
C ALA A 343 -17.90 12.83 -18.26
N LYS A 344 -17.45 11.91 -19.11
CA LYS A 344 -18.07 10.59 -19.29
C LYS A 344 -17.46 9.54 -18.36
N THR A 345 -18.24 8.49 -18.07
CA THR A 345 -17.81 7.42 -17.18
C THR A 345 -17.20 6.28 -17.98
N TYR A 346 -15.97 5.96 -17.66
CA TYR A 346 -15.16 4.93 -18.28
C TYR A 346 -15.01 3.73 -17.33
N ARG A 347 -15.24 2.53 -17.88
CA ARG A 347 -14.86 1.27 -17.25
C ARG A 347 -13.63 0.72 -17.95
N ILE A 348 -12.59 0.40 -17.20
CA ILE A 348 -11.37 -0.20 -17.75
C ILE A 348 -11.24 -1.63 -17.25
N ILE A 349 -11.30 -2.55 -18.18
CA ILE A 349 -11.13 -3.98 -17.97
C ILE A 349 -9.75 -4.37 -18.43
N ARG A 350 -8.89 -4.73 -17.49
CA ARG A 350 -7.46 -4.83 -17.75
C ARG A 350 -6.75 -5.90 -16.95
N ALA A 351 -5.58 -6.34 -17.44
CA ALA A 351 -4.53 -7.00 -16.69
C ALA A 351 -3.33 -6.05 -16.53
N GLY A 352 -2.80 -5.95 -15.32
CA GLY A 352 -1.51 -5.30 -15.03
C GLY A 352 -1.39 -3.82 -15.40
N ASP A 353 -0.96 -3.53 -16.60
CA ASP A 353 -0.48 -2.20 -17.01
C ASP A 353 -1.57 -1.16 -17.31
N GLY A 354 -2.83 -1.57 -17.44
CA GLY A 354 -3.94 -0.66 -17.70
C GLY A 354 -4.23 0.37 -16.59
N LYS A 355 -3.57 0.28 -15.43
CA LYS A 355 -3.71 1.28 -14.34
C LYS A 355 -3.25 2.67 -14.76
N VAL A 356 -2.24 2.76 -15.62
CA VAL A 356 -1.79 4.05 -16.16
C VAL A 356 -2.89 4.70 -16.97
N GLY A 357 -3.63 3.91 -17.76
CA GLY A 357 -4.77 4.39 -18.53
C GLY A 357 -5.85 5.01 -17.67
N MET A 358 -6.16 4.42 -16.52
CA MET A 358 -7.12 5.00 -15.56
C MET A 358 -6.69 6.41 -15.11
N TYR A 359 -5.42 6.57 -14.75
CA TYR A 359 -4.88 7.87 -14.36
C TYR A 359 -4.92 8.89 -15.51
N GLN A 360 -4.61 8.46 -16.72
CA GLN A 360 -4.68 9.31 -17.91
C GLN A 360 -6.10 9.79 -18.20
N ILE A 361 -7.09 8.92 -18.12
CA ILE A 361 -8.51 9.27 -18.28
C ILE A 361 -8.92 10.33 -17.26
N VAL A 362 -8.60 10.11 -15.99
CA VAL A 362 -8.95 11.04 -14.90
C VAL A 362 -8.29 12.41 -15.11
N ARG A 363 -7.03 12.45 -15.50
CA ARG A 363 -6.31 13.71 -15.80
C ARG A 363 -6.90 14.50 -16.97
N LYS A 364 -7.58 13.84 -17.89
CA LYS A 364 -8.24 14.46 -19.04
C LYS A 364 -9.72 14.77 -18.80
N GLY A 365 -10.17 14.63 -17.56
CA GLY A 365 -11.53 14.97 -17.14
C GLY A 365 -12.54 13.83 -17.31
N GLY A 366 -12.12 12.62 -17.67
CA GLY A 366 -12.99 11.44 -17.64
C GLY A 366 -13.23 10.96 -16.20
N HIS A 367 -14.34 10.26 -15.99
CA HIS A 367 -14.68 9.65 -14.73
C HIS A 367 -14.44 8.15 -14.79
N LEU A 368 -14.11 7.51 -13.67
CA LEU A 368 -14.01 6.05 -13.57
C LEU A 368 -15.24 5.49 -12.85
N ASP A 369 -15.77 4.38 -13.34
CA ASP A 369 -16.88 3.65 -12.71
C ASP A 369 -16.48 3.01 -11.38
N SER A 370 -15.18 2.73 -11.23
CA SER A 370 -14.58 2.10 -10.07
C SER A 370 -13.41 2.93 -9.53
N GLU A 371 -12.90 2.55 -8.39
CA GLU A 371 -11.62 3.05 -7.89
C GLU A 371 -10.45 2.59 -8.77
N PHE A 372 -9.24 3.07 -8.46
CA PHE A 372 -8.01 2.61 -9.13
C PHE A 372 -7.71 1.11 -8.93
N PHE A 373 -8.57 0.41 -8.23
CA PHE A 373 -8.51 -1.04 -7.98
C PHE A 373 -9.75 -1.74 -8.55
N PRO A 374 -9.85 -1.90 -9.87
CA PRO A 374 -10.99 -2.60 -10.49
C PRO A 374 -11.09 -4.06 -10.07
N GLU A 375 -10.03 -4.65 -9.52
CA GLU A 375 -10.04 -6.01 -8.99
C GLU A 375 -11.06 -6.21 -7.86
N SER A 376 -11.45 -5.16 -7.16
CA SER A 376 -12.52 -5.23 -6.14
C SER A 376 -13.90 -5.45 -6.75
N ILE A 377 -14.08 -5.05 -8.02
CA ILE A 377 -15.35 -5.16 -8.77
C ILE A 377 -15.25 -6.22 -9.87
N GLY A 378 -14.07 -6.40 -10.45
CA GLY A 378 -13.86 -6.96 -11.76
C GLY A 378 -13.63 -8.48 -11.86
N ARG A 379 -13.63 -9.22 -10.76
CA ARG A 379 -13.48 -10.68 -10.83
C ARG A 379 -14.82 -11.42 -10.90
N LYS A 380 -15.91 -10.73 -11.24
CA LYS A 380 -17.22 -11.31 -11.36
C LYS A 380 -17.42 -11.80 -12.78
N SER A 381 -17.57 -13.09 -12.97
CA SER A 381 -18.13 -13.67 -14.20
C SER A 381 -19.62 -13.37 -14.24
N TRP A 382 -20.09 -12.88 -15.34
CA TRP A 382 -21.50 -12.63 -15.58
C TRP A 382 -22.12 -13.84 -16.27
N ASN A 383 -23.21 -14.34 -15.72
CA ASN A 383 -23.86 -15.54 -16.30
C ASN A 383 -24.66 -15.21 -17.54
N THR A 384 -25.14 -13.98 -17.68
CA THR A 384 -25.98 -13.54 -18.78
C THR A 384 -25.61 -12.15 -19.28
N THR A 385 -25.88 -11.89 -20.53
CA THR A 385 -25.70 -10.58 -21.16
C THR A 385 -26.62 -9.53 -20.51
N GLU A 386 -27.82 -9.91 -20.08
CA GLU A 386 -28.77 -9.05 -19.38
C GLU A 386 -28.24 -8.61 -18.03
N GLY A 387 -27.66 -9.52 -17.25
CA GLY A 387 -27.05 -9.18 -15.95
C GLY A 387 -25.88 -8.22 -16.09
N TYR A 388 -25.08 -8.38 -17.15
CA TYR A 388 -23.98 -7.46 -17.46
C TYR A 388 -24.50 -6.09 -17.95
N SER A 389 -25.52 -6.08 -18.79
CA SER A 389 -26.21 -4.89 -19.26
C SER A 389 -26.75 -4.05 -18.09
N GLN A 390 -27.49 -4.69 -17.17
CA GLN A 390 -28.02 -4.03 -15.96
C GLN A 390 -26.90 -3.45 -15.08
N PHE A 391 -25.75 -4.15 -14.98
CA PHE A 391 -24.60 -3.64 -14.25
C PHE A 391 -24.03 -2.38 -14.91
N LEU A 392 -23.78 -2.39 -16.22
CA LEU A 392 -23.27 -1.22 -16.95
C LEU A 392 -24.22 -0.03 -16.81
N ARG A 393 -25.52 -0.27 -16.91
CA ARG A 393 -26.56 0.75 -16.73
C ARG A 393 -26.58 1.30 -15.31
N GLY A 394 -26.59 0.42 -14.30
CA GLY A 394 -26.58 0.82 -12.88
C GLY A 394 -25.35 1.64 -12.49
N ARG A 395 -24.22 1.39 -13.15
CA ARG A 395 -22.98 2.14 -12.98
C ARG A 395 -22.87 3.37 -13.90
N ARG A 396 -23.87 3.63 -14.73
CA ARG A 396 -23.86 4.73 -15.70
C ARG A 396 -22.60 4.76 -16.56
N VAL A 397 -22.11 3.59 -16.97
CA VAL A 397 -20.93 3.48 -17.81
C VAL A 397 -21.25 3.99 -19.21
N ASP A 398 -20.42 4.89 -19.75
CA ASP A 398 -20.52 5.43 -21.11
C ASP A 398 -19.55 4.73 -22.06
N PHE A 399 -18.39 4.32 -21.57
CA PHE A 399 -17.35 3.65 -22.35
C PHE A 399 -16.75 2.48 -21.59
N VAL A 400 -16.49 1.39 -22.30
CA VAL A 400 -15.73 0.25 -21.77
C VAL A 400 -14.45 0.09 -22.59
N ILE A 401 -13.32 0.01 -21.92
CA ILE A 401 -12.01 -0.25 -22.51
C ILE A 401 -11.56 -1.64 -22.04
N VAL A 402 -11.41 -2.57 -22.97
CA VAL A 402 -11.03 -3.97 -22.70
C VAL A 402 -9.63 -4.22 -23.22
N TYR A 403 -8.75 -4.69 -22.36
CA TYR A 403 -7.41 -5.13 -22.75
C TYR A 403 -7.42 -6.63 -23.08
N ASP A 404 -6.82 -7.02 -24.19
CA ASP A 404 -6.85 -8.39 -24.75
C ASP A 404 -6.43 -9.49 -23.79
N SER A 405 -5.56 -9.18 -22.84
CA SER A 405 -5.05 -10.15 -21.87
C SER A 405 -5.95 -10.38 -20.65
N TYR A 406 -7.02 -9.59 -20.51
CA TYR A 406 -7.79 -9.56 -19.26
C TYR A 406 -8.56 -10.86 -19.00
N ASP A 407 -9.33 -11.31 -19.96
CA ASP A 407 -10.18 -12.50 -19.80
C ASP A 407 -9.35 -13.77 -19.52
N ARG A 408 -8.17 -13.89 -20.15
CA ARG A 408 -7.23 -14.99 -19.90
C ARG A 408 -6.66 -14.95 -18.49
N THR A 409 -6.31 -13.75 -18.00
CA THR A 409 -5.65 -13.59 -16.70
C THR A 409 -6.60 -13.76 -15.53
N TYR A 410 -7.82 -13.23 -15.64
CA TYR A 410 -8.79 -13.17 -14.53
C TYR A 410 -9.98 -14.11 -14.70
N ARG A 411 -10.04 -14.86 -15.81
CA ARG A 411 -11.14 -15.80 -16.15
C ARG A 411 -12.50 -15.10 -16.14
N THR A 412 -12.55 -13.91 -16.73
CA THR A 412 -13.78 -13.15 -16.93
C THR A 412 -14.32 -13.39 -18.35
N ASN A 413 -15.53 -12.94 -18.61
CA ASN A 413 -16.18 -13.06 -19.90
C ASN A 413 -16.69 -11.70 -20.42
N GLU A 414 -16.20 -10.61 -19.88
CA GLU A 414 -16.72 -9.26 -20.21
C GLU A 414 -16.51 -8.92 -21.70
N HIS A 415 -15.39 -9.30 -22.30
CA HIS A 415 -15.13 -9.07 -23.72
C HIS A 415 -16.17 -9.80 -24.59
N ALA A 416 -16.39 -11.08 -24.33
CA ALA A 416 -17.38 -11.87 -25.06
C ALA A 416 -18.81 -11.32 -24.88
N LEU A 417 -19.15 -10.79 -23.72
CA LEU A 417 -20.44 -10.16 -23.46
C LEU A 417 -20.59 -8.82 -24.21
N LEU A 418 -19.53 -8.03 -24.32
CA LEU A 418 -19.53 -6.80 -25.11
C LEU A 418 -19.73 -7.10 -26.60
N ASP A 419 -19.09 -8.15 -27.12
CA ASP A 419 -19.29 -8.60 -28.49
C ASP A 419 -20.75 -9.04 -28.73
N GLN A 420 -21.32 -9.79 -27.78
CA GLN A 420 -22.74 -10.17 -27.86
C GLN A 420 -23.67 -8.96 -27.85
N LEU A 421 -23.41 -7.97 -26.98
CA LEU A 421 -24.16 -6.72 -26.95
C LEU A 421 -23.99 -5.90 -28.23
N SER A 422 -22.87 -6.00 -28.91
CA SER A 422 -22.64 -5.32 -30.18
C SER A 422 -23.37 -5.95 -31.36
N VAL A 423 -23.51 -7.27 -31.35
CA VAL A 423 -24.21 -8.04 -32.41
C VAL A 423 -25.75 -7.94 -32.29
N ARG A 424 -26.29 -7.86 -31.06
CA ARG A 424 -27.75 -7.74 -30.83
C ARG A 424 -28.36 -6.52 -31.52
N GLY A 425 -27.54 -5.46 -31.76
CA GLY A 425 -28.02 -4.25 -32.38
C GLY A 425 -29.11 -3.54 -31.55
N LEU A 426 -29.69 -2.50 -32.11
CA LEU A 426 -30.76 -1.72 -31.46
C LEU A 426 -32.18 -2.26 -31.86
N GLU A 427 -32.28 -3.27 -32.72
CA GLU A 427 -33.54 -3.87 -33.11
C GLU A 427 -34.10 -4.72 -31.96
N GLY A 428 -35.19 -4.22 -31.36
CA GLY A 428 -35.89 -4.91 -30.27
C GLY A 428 -35.31 -4.67 -28.86
N CYS A 429 -34.62 -3.57 -28.64
CA CYS A 429 -34.12 -3.17 -27.32
C CYS A 429 -35.24 -3.18 -26.28
N ASP A 430 -35.05 -3.94 -25.21
CA ASP A 430 -35.75 -3.72 -23.95
C ASP A 430 -35.25 -2.38 -23.36
N PRO A 431 -36.15 -1.49 -22.85
CA PRO A 431 -35.72 -0.27 -22.13
C PRO A 431 -34.74 -0.52 -20.96
N GLN A 432 -34.62 -1.76 -20.52
CA GLN A 432 -33.64 -2.16 -19.48
C GLN A 432 -32.29 -2.59 -20.04
N ASP A 433 -32.13 -2.81 -21.31
CA ASP A 433 -30.89 -3.23 -21.95
C ASP A 433 -29.99 -2.05 -22.31
N VAL A 434 -28.71 -2.34 -22.50
CA VAL A 434 -27.75 -1.43 -23.11
C VAL A 434 -27.18 -2.07 -24.37
N GLY A 435 -26.92 -1.26 -25.38
CA GLY A 435 -26.18 -1.67 -26.57
C GLY A 435 -24.70 -1.31 -26.43
N ALA A 436 -23.80 -2.14 -26.94
CA ALA A 436 -22.39 -1.81 -27.08
C ALA A 436 -22.07 -1.56 -28.57
N THR A 437 -21.27 -0.55 -28.88
CA THR A 437 -20.80 -0.29 -30.23
C THR A 437 -19.28 -0.15 -30.22
N PRO A 438 -18.54 -0.94 -31.01
CA PRO A 438 -17.10 -0.76 -31.14
C PRO A 438 -16.78 0.65 -31.63
N LEU A 439 -15.93 1.38 -30.91
CA LEU A 439 -15.52 2.76 -31.23
C LEU A 439 -14.11 2.83 -31.76
N ALA A 440 -13.20 2.09 -31.18
CA ALA A 440 -11.80 2.07 -31.55
C ALA A 440 -11.19 0.69 -31.24
N HIS A 441 -10.29 0.26 -32.09
CA HIS A 441 -9.45 -0.91 -31.91
C HIS A 441 -7.99 -0.46 -31.91
N ALA A 442 -7.19 -0.95 -30.97
CA ALA A 442 -5.75 -0.74 -30.89
C ALA A 442 -5.05 -2.09 -30.71
N GLU A 443 -3.73 -2.10 -30.79
CA GLU A 443 -2.93 -3.34 -30.74
C GLU A 443 -3.21 -4.20 -29.48
N HIS A 444 -3.58 -3.54 -28.33
CA HIS A 444 -3.70 -4.21 -27.05
C HIS A 444 -5.04 -3.97 -26.33
N TYR A 445 -5.94 -3.21 -26.89
CA TYR A 445 -7.24 -2.95 -26.30
C TYR A 445 -8.32 -2.55 -27.32
N ASP A 446 -9.55 -2.84 -26.96
CA ASP A 446 -10.75 -2.39 -27.66
C ASP A 446 -11.51 -1.37 -26.82
N VAL A 447 -12.13 -0.40 -27.48
CA VAL A 447 -12.98 0.61 -26.86
C VAL A 447 -14.41 0.45 -27.41
N TYR A 448 -15.36 0.30 -26.48
CA TYR A 448 -16.79 0.23 -26.78
C TYR A 448 -17.51 1.46 -26.21
N THR A 449 -18.40 2.04 -27.01
CA THR A 449 -19.39 3.02 -26.52
C THR A 449 -20.61 2.26 -26.02
N ILE A 450 -21.11 2.62 -24.85
CA ILE A 450 -22.30 2.03 -24.25
C ILE A 450 -23.48 2.96 -24.45
N ARG A 451 -24.48 2.51 -25.20
CA ARG A 451 -25.74 3.22 -25.42
C ARG A 451 -26.77 2.74 -24.42
N ARG A 452 -27.39 3.65 -23.70
CA ARG A 452 -28.40 3.38 -22.68
C ARG A 452 -29.83 3.67 -23.14
N GLU A 453 -29.95 4.30 -24.28
CA GLU A 453 -31.22 4.63 -24.94
C GLU A 453 -31.26 3.91 -26.28
N CYS A 454 -32.39 3.30 -26.55
CA CYS A 454 -32.68 2.65 -27.83
C CYS A 454 -33.30 3.61 -28.84
#